data_4a5a4b50f12107d35d3e8b7d72eddafb
#
_entry.id   4a5a4b50f12107d35d3e8b7d72eddafb
#
_cell.length_a   1.000
_cell.length_b   1.000
_cell.length_c   1.000
_cell.angle_alpha   90.00
_cell.angle_beta   90.00
_cell.angle_gamma   90.00
#
_symmetry.space_group_name_H-M   'P 1'
#
loop_
_entity.id
_entity.type
_entity.pdbx_description
1 polymer ?
#
loop_
_entity_poly.entity_id
_entity_poly.type
_entity_poly.pdbx_seq_one_letter_code
_entity_poly.pdbx_strand_id
1 'polypeptide(L)'
;VKARLAGKGHRRTVAVLGELDAIVCRNHPHSDPATGAAHCCGHNVQIGNLLAVAYAMKESGVMDYLGGDLVFFAVPAEEYVEIDYRSGLRREGKLQFLGGKQQLIAEGAFDDIDMAMMMHVNATTNPEGEFTVGASSNGFVGKLIEYHGRAAHAAGAPDRGINALNAAMXXXXWG
;
A
#
# COMPACT_ATOMS: atom_id res chain seq x y z
N VAL A 1 -12.86 1.93 3.21
CA VAL A 1 -13.95 2.48 4.06
C VAL A 1 -13.58 3.91 4.41
N LYS A 2 -14.55 4.84 4.24
CA LYS A 2 -14.32 6.27 4.47
C LYS A 2 -15.47 6.79 5.35
N ALA A 3 -15.13 7.46 6.46
CA ALA A 3 -16.09 8.02 7.40
C ALA A 3 -15.68 9.45 7.75
N ARG A 4 -16.66 10.32 7.97
CA ARG A 4 -16.42 11.74 8.24
C ARG A 4 -17.03 12.14 9.59
N LEU A 5 -16.27 12.88 10.38
CA LEU A 5 -16.76 13.64 11.52
C LEU A 5 -16.73 15.13 11.14
N ALA A 6 -17.88 15.74 11.14
CA ALA A 6 -18.02 17.14 10.78
C ALA A 6 -17.54 18.03 11.93
N GLY A 7 -16.77 19.04 11.63
CA GLY A 7 -16.45 20.10 12.55
C GLY A 7 -17.40 21.27 12.40
N LYS A 8 -17.19 22.30 13.21
CA LYS A 8 -18.12 23.44 13.26
C LYS A 8 -18.08 24.31 12.01
N GLY A 9 -16.94 24.40 11.33
CA GLY A 9 -16.76 25.39 10.27
C GLY A 9 -16.54 24.86 8.87
N HIS A 10 -16.29 23.58 8.72
CA HIS A 10 -16.05 22.92 7.41
C HIS A 10 -15.00 23.63 6.54
N ARG A 11 -14.00 24.29 7.17
CA ARG A 11 -13.01 25.09 6.42
C ARG A 11 -11.99 24.25 5.69
N ARG A 12 -11.62 23.11 6.27
CA ARG A 12 -10.64 22.19 5.72
C ARG A 12 -11.02 20.77 6.12
N THR A 13 -10.68 19.82 5.28
CA THR A 13 -10.84 18.42 5.57
C THR A 13 -9.47 17.78 5.74
N VAL A 14 -9.24 17.18 6.90
CA VAL A 14 -8.02 16.44 7.19
C VAL A 14 -8.36 14.96 7.25
N ALA A 15 -7.68 14.15 6.45
CA ALA A 15 -7.85 12.70 6.50
C ALA A 15 -6.79 12.06 7.39
N VAL A 16 -7.22 11.14 8.23
CA VAL A 16 -6.34 10.21 8.94
C VAL A 16 -6.46 8.87 8.19
N LEU A 17 -5.34 8.38 7.67
CA LEU A 17 -5.32 7.16 6.86
C LEU A 17 -4.83 5.97 7.66
N GLY A 18 -5.35 4.79 7.31
CA GLY A 18 -4.84 3.52 7.81
C GLY A 18 -4.95 2.48 6.71
N GLU A 19 -3.99 1.59 6.64
CA GLU A 19 -3.90 0.57 5.58
C GLU A 19 -4.47 -0.75 6.08
N LEU A 20 -5.21 -1.44 5.18
CA LEU A 20 -5.98 -2.63 5.56
C LEU A 20 -5.27 -3.94 5.23
N ASP A 21 -4.32 -3.91 4.31
CA ASP A 21 -3.79 -5.14 3.74
C ASP A 21 -2.69 -5.77 4.59
N ALA A 22 -2.37 -7.01 4.24
CA ALA A 22 -1.36 -7.84 4.88
C ALA A 22 -0.41 -8.35 3.80
N ILE A 23 0.75 -8.86 4.21
CA ILE A 23 1.70 -9.47 3.28
C ILE A 23 1.78 -10.98 3.53
N VAL A 24 2.30 -11.72 2.56
CA VAL A 24 2.49 -13.15 2.72
C VAL A 24 3.76 -13.39 3.54
N CYS A 25 3.59 -13.93 4.74
CA CYS A 25 4.71 -14.22 5.65
C CYS A 25 4.38 -15.51 6.42
N ARG A 26 4.61 -16.66 5.78
CA ARG A 26 4.18 -17.96 6.29
C ARG A 26 4.85 -18.33 7.61
N ASN A 27 6.01 -17.77 7.88
CA ASN A 27 6.76 -18.05 9.12
C ASN A 27 6.32 -17.17 10.30
N HIS A 28 5.39 -16.23 10.08
CA HIS A 28 4.88 -15.40 11.15
C HIS A 28 3.97 -16.22 12.06
N PRO A 29 4.09 -16.11 13.41
CA PRO A 29 3.31 -16.97 14.31
C PRO A 29 1.78 -16.77 14.19
N HIS A 30 1.32 -15.66 13.65
CA HIS A 30 -0.10 -15.37 13.46
C HIS A 30 -0.48 -15.33 11.98
N SER A 31 0.28 -16.01 11.11
CA SER A 31 -0.10 -16.06 9.70
C SER A 31 -1.35 -16.92 9.51
N ASP A 32 -2.18 -16.51 8.58
CA ASP A 32 -3.33 -17.31 8.18
C ASP A 32 -2.86 -18.61 7.54
N PRO A 33 -3.32 -19.77 8.02
CA PRO A 33 -2.79 -21.04 7.51
C PRO A 33 -3.13 -21.35 6.05
N ALA A 34 -4.20 -20.76 5.52
CA ALA A 34 -4.60 -21.01 4.13
C ALA A 34 -3.83 -20.12 3.15
N THR A 35 -3.72 -18.83 3.46
CA THR A 35 -3.12 -17.84 2.55
C THR A 35 -1.68 -17.52 2.89
N GLY A 36 -1.28 -17.68 4.13
CA GLY A 36 0.02 -17.23 4.64
C GLY A 36 0.06 -15.74 4.94
N ALA A 37 -1.08 -15.06 4.89
CA ALA A 37 -1.13 -13.62 5.12
C ALA A 37 -0.92 -13.30 6.59
N ALA A 38 -0.15 -12.25 6.87
CA ALA A 38 0.10 -11.79 8.24
C ALA A 38 0.26 -10.28 8.25
N HIS A 39 -0.19 -9.65 9.34
CA HIS A 39 0.05 -8.23 9.57
C HIS A 39 1.44 -8.07 10.20
N CYS A 40 2.47 -8.05 9.37
CA CYS A 40 3.84 -7.87 9.82
C CYS A 40 4.51 -6.61 9.29
N CYS A 41 3.72 -5.71 8.67
CA CYS A 41 4.16 -4.36 8.31
C CYS A 41 3.60 -3.30 9.27
N GLY A 42 2.69 -3.67 10.18
CA GLY A 42 2.15 -2.75 11.18
C GLY A 42 0.80 -2.15 10.82
N HIS A 43 0.16 -2.59 9.74
CA HIS A 43 -1.13 -2.04 9.32
C HIS A 43 -2.23 -2.29 10.36
N ASN A 44 -2.15 -3.40 11.10
CA ASN A 44 -3.08 -3.67 12.19
C ASN A 44 -2.99 -2.59 13.29
N VAL A 45 -1.77 -2.09 13.58
CA VAL A 45 -1.56 -0.99 14.53
C VAL A 45 -2.13 0.32 13.96
N GLN A 46 -1.94 0.56 12.66
CA GLN A 46 -2.52 1.73 12.00
C GLN A 46 -4.04 1.76 12.13
N ILE A 47 -4.69 0.63 11.83
CA ILE A 47 -6.16 0.54 11.89
C ILE A 47 -6.65 0.66 13.35
N GLY A 48 -5.93 0.05 14.29
CA GLY A 48 -6.25 0.21 15.71
C GLY A 48 -6.18 1.67 16.14
N ASN A 49 -5.12 2.37 15.72
CA ASN A 49 -4.94 3.79 16.01
C ASN A 49 -6.03 4.64 15.31
N LEU A 50 -6.36 4.32 14.05
CA LEU A 50 -7.41 5.02 13.32
C LEU A 50 -8.74 4.95 14.08
N LEU A 51 -9.10 3.77 14.56
CA LEU A 51 -10.34 3.57 15.32
C LEU A 51 -10.28 4.30 16.66
N ALA A 52 -9.14 4.25 17.36
CA ALA A 52 -8.98 4.91 18.64
C ALA A 52 -9.12 6.43 18.50
N VAL A 53 -8.49 7.00 17.48
CA VAL A 53 -8.58 8.46 17.22
C VAL A 53 -10.02 8.82 16.83
N ALA A 54 -10.67 8.03 15.98
CA ALA A 54 -12.06 8.31 15.57
C ALA A 54 -12.98 8.32 16.79
N TYR A 55 -12.82 7.32 17.68
CA TYR A 55 -13.60 7.23 18.90
C TYR A 55 -13.34 8.42 19.82
N ALA A 56 -12.07 8.73 20.07
CA ALA A 56 -11.68 9.82 20.95
C ALA A 56 -12.21 11.18 20.45
N MET A 57 -12.07 11.44 19.14
CA MET A 57 -12.53 12.70 18.55
C MET A 57 -14.05 12.84 18.65
N LYS A 58 -14.76 11.72 18.46
CA LYS A 58 -16.22 11.71 18.56
C LYS A 58 -16.70 11.91 20.00
N GLU A 59 -16.15 11.13 20.94
CA GLU A 59 -16.64 11.11 22.31
C GLU A 59 -16.25 12.33 23.14
N SER A 60 -15.11 12.96 22.80
CA SER A 60 -14.65 14.15 23.54
C SER A 60 -15.48 15.41 23.26
N GLY A 61 -16.26 15.41 22.17
CA GLY A 61 -16.96 16.61 21.74
C GLY A 61 -16.05 17.69 21.16
N VAL A 62 -14.77 17.38 20.95
CA VAL A 62 -13.81 18.38 20.47
C VAL A 62 -14.17 18.88 19.07
N MET A 63 -14.91 18.10 18.28
CA MET A 63 -15.33 18.51 16.94
C MET A 63 -16.17 19.79 16.95
N ASP A 64 -16.86 20.09 18.04
CA ASP A 64 -17.64 21.31 18.18
C ASP A 64 -16.77 22.57 18.26
N TYR A 65 -15.45 22.39 18.45
CA TYR A 65 -14.49 23.50 18.57
C TYR A 65 -13.54 23.58 17.39
N LEU A 66 -13.59 22.57 16.48
CA LEU A 66 -12.70 22.56 15.31
C LEU A 66 -13.36 23.21 14.11
N GLY A 67 -12.59 24.03 13.39
CA GLY A 67 -13.07 24.71 12.19
C GLY A 67 -13.02 23.86 10.92
N GLY A 68 -12.63 22.61 11.04
CA GLY A 68 -12.52 21.70 9.88
C GLY A 68 -13.06 20.32 10.17
N ASP A 69 -13.20 19.54 9.13
CA ASP A 69 -13.71 18.16 9.22
C ASP A 69 -12.56 17.16 9.34
N LEU A 70 -12.82 16.01 9.98
CA LEU A 70 -11.92 14.87 9.98
C LEU A 70 -12.51 13.74 9.15
N VAL A 71 -11.69 13.13 8.33
CA VAL A 71 -12.04 11.94 7.56
C VAL A 71 -11.16 10.79 8.03
N PHE A 72 -11.76 9.67 8.40
CA PHE A 72 -11.07 8.44 8.74
C PHE A 72 -11.19 7.53 7.54
N PHE A 73 -10.04 7.20 6.92
CA PHE A 73 -10.04 6.54 5.63
C PHE A 73 -9.16 5.28 5.67
N ALA A 74 -9.80 4.12 5.78
CA ALA A 74 -9.11 2.83 5.72
C ALA A 74 -8.96 2.44 4.25
N VAL A 75 -7.71 2.35 3.79
CA VAL A 75 -7.37 2.16 2.38
C VAL A 75 -6.80 0.75 2.14
N PRO A 76 -7.13 0.12 1.01
CA PRO A 76 -6.63 -1.23 0.71
C PRO A 76 -5.33 -1.18 -0.08
N ALA A 77 -4.67 -2.34 -0.20
CA ALA A 77 -3.70 -2.63 -1.25
C ALA A 77 -2.51 -1.66 -1.30
N GLU A 78 -1.92 -1.37 -0.14
CA GLU A 78 -0.70 -0.56 -0.09
C GLU A 78 0.51 -1.37 -0.53
N GLU A 79 0.57 -2.62 -0.08
CA GLU A 79 1.64 -3.56 -0.40
C GLU A 79 1.51 -4.04 -1.85
N TYR A 80 2.62 -4.10 -2.54
CA TYR A 80 2.64 -4.56 -3.93
C TYR A 80 2.75 -6.08 -3.98
N VAL A 81 1.73 -6.75 -3.43
CA VAL A 81 1.62 -8.21 -3.46
C VAL A 81 0.63 -8.66 -4.53
N GLU A 82 0.69 -9.92 -4.91
CA GLU A 82 -0.20 -10.52 -5.92
C GLU A 82 -0.22 -9.72 -7.24
N ILE A 83 0.98 -9.35 -7.70
CA ILE A 83 1.14 -8.46 -8.86
C ILE A 83 0.50 -9.04 -10.12
N ASP A 84 0.60 -10.37 -10.34
CA ASP A 84 0.01 -11.00 -11.52
C ASP A 84 -1.52 -10.86 -11.53
N TYR A 85 -2.15 -11.10 -10.38
CA TYR A 85 -3.59 -10.94 -10.23
C TYR A 85 -4.01 -9.50 -10.48
N ARG A 86 -3.33 -8.54 -9.83
CA ARG A 86 -3.65 -7.11 -10.00
C ARG A 86 -3.39 -6.64 -11.43
N SER A 87 -2.31 -7.14 -12.06
CA SER A 87 -2.03 -6.82 -13.46
C SER A 87 -3.11 -7.38 -14.39
N GLY A 88 -3.66 -8.55 -14.03
CA GLY A 88 -4.81 -9.10 -14.73
C GLY A 88 -6.01 -8.15 -14.66
N LEU A 89 -6.35 -7.69 -13.47
CA LEU A 89 -7.44 -6.73 -13.29
C LEU A 89 -7.20 -5.43 -14.09
N ARG A 90 -5.94 -5.00 -14.16
CA ARG A 90 -5.58 -3.81 -14.94
C ARG A 90 -5.79 -4.05 -16.43
N ARG A 91 -5.39 -5.24 -16.94
CA ARG A 91 -5.61 -5.58 -18.35
C ARG A 91 -7.10 -5.67 -18.69
N GLU A 92 -7.92 -6.05 -17.72
CA GLU A 92 -9.38 -6.12 -17.88
C GLU A 92 -10.06 -4.75 -17.73
N GLY A 93 -9.29 -3.70 -17.46
CA GLY A 93 -9.83 -2.35 -17.27
C GLY A 93 -10.51 -2.11 -15.92
N LYS A 94 -10.34 -3.04 -14.98
CA LYS A 94 -10.94 -2.92 -13.64
C LYS A 94 -10.12 -2.06 -12.69
N LEU A 95 -8.82 -1.91 -12.97
CA LEU A 95 -7.90 -1.07 -12.21
C LEU A 95 -7.07 -0.24 -13.18
N GLN A 96 -6.70 0.95 -12.76
CA GLN A 96 -5.72 1.78 -13.45
C GLN A 96 -4.37 1.67 -12.77
N PHE A 97 -4.35 1.60 -11.45
CA PHE A 97 -3.14 1.54 -10.63
C PHE A 97 -3.15 0.29 -9.77
N LEU A 98 -1.97 -0.28 -9.50
CA LEU A 98 -1.85 -1.48 -8.70
C LEU A 98 -1.83 -1.20 -7.19
N GLY A 99 -1.53 0.04 -6.80
CA GLY A 99 -1.57 0.47 -5.40
C GLY A 99 -2.90 1.13 -5.07
N GLY A 100 -3.40 0.84 -3.87
CA GLY A 100 -4.75 1.28 -3.47
C GLY A 100 -4.92 2.79 -3.37
N LYS A 101 -3.94 3.49 -2.78
CA LYS A 101 -4.04 4.95 -2.68
C LYS A 101 -4.08 5.61 -4.05
N GLN A 102 -3.23 5.16 -4.97
CA GLN A 102 -3.19 5.69 -6.34
C GLN A 102 -4.50 5.42 -7.08
N GLN A 103 -5.06 4.22 -6.90
CA GLN A 103 -6.34 3.87 -7.50
C GLN A 103 -7.46 4.74 -6.94
N LEU A 104 -7.51 4.91 -5.62
CA LEU A 104 -8.52 5.73 -4.97
C LEU A 104 -8.41 7.21 -5.35
N ILE A 105 -7.18 7.71 -5.57
CA ILE A 105 -6.97 9.08 -6.07
C ILE A 105 -7.56 9.19 -7.48
N ALA A 106 -7.28 8.22 -8.34
CA ALA A 106 -7.80 8.24 -9.71
C ALA A 106 -9.33 8.14 -9.75
N GLU A 107 -9.93 7.52 -8.75
CA GLU A 107 -11.40 7.42 -8.63
C GLU A 107 -12.03 8.64 -7.94
N GLY A 108 -11.24 9.64 -7.56
CA GLY A 108 -11.74 10.85 -6.93
C GLY A 108 -12.05 10.71 -5.44
N ALA A 109 -11.64 9.60 -4.82
CA ALA A 109 -11.95 9.37 -3.41
C ALA A 109 -11.24 10.35 -2.47
N PHE A 110 -10.26 11.10 -2.97
CA PHE A 110 -9.53 12.11 -2.22
C PHE A 110 -9.90 13.55 -2.58
N ASP A 111 -10.86 13.75 -3.48
CA ASP A 111 -11.17 15.10 -4.00
C ASP A 111 -11.76 16.04 -2.94
N ASP A 112 -12.32 15.49 -1.88
CA ASP A 112 -12.90 16.26 -0.77
C ASP A 112 -11.95 16.35 0.43
N ILE A 113 -10.66 16.08 0.24
CA ILE A 113 -9.65 16.06 1.31
C ILE A 113 -8.56 17.09 0.98
N ASP A 114 -8.35 18.05 1.90
CA ASP A 114 -7.30 19.06 1.75
C ASP A 114 -5.92 18.59 2.21
N MET A 115 -5.89 17.75 3.24
CA MET A 115 -4.64 17.27 3.85
C MET A 115 -4.83 15.84 4.32
N ALA A 116 -3.74 15.05 4.28
CA ALA A 116 -3.78 13.68 4.78
C ALA A 116 -2.59 13.42 5.69
N MET A 117 -2.81 12.63 6.71
CA MET A 117 -1.76 12.17 7.62
C MET A 117 -1.94 10.70 7.89
N MET A 118 -0.84 10.05 8.27
CA MET A 118 -0.82 8.63 8.53
C MET A 118 0.29 8.34 9.53
N MET A 119 0.07 7.40 10.44
CA MET A 119 1.16 6.91 11.27
C MET A 119 1.66 5.57 10.71
N HIS A 120 2.89 5.24 11.03
CA HIS A 120 3.43 3.94 10.71
C HIS A 120 4.37 3.51 11.84
N VAL A 121 4.39 2.23 12.15
CA VAL A 121 5.33 1.71 13.15
C VAL A 121 6.71 1.61 12.51
N ASN A 122 7.74 1.88 13.29
CA ASN A 122 9.11 1.78 12.81
C ASN A 122 9.70 0.42 13.20
N ALA A 123 10.43 -0.19 12.30
CA ALA A 123 11.06 -1.48 12.51
C ALA A 123 12.32 -1.39 13.35
N THR A 124 12.86 -0.17 13.53
CA THR A 124 14.10 0.04 14.29
C THR A 124 13.83 0.95 15.47
N THR A 125 14.56 0.71 16.55
CA THR A 125 14.52 1.61 17.70
C THR A 125 15.10 2.97 17.31
N ASN A 126 14.40 4.02 17.67
CA ASN A 126 14.87 5.37 17.44
C ASN A 126 15.58 5.89 18.70
N PRO A 127 16.90 6.11 18.63
CA PRO A 127 17.63 6.58 19.82
C PRO A 127 17.25 8.01 20.23
N GLU A 128 16.57 8.75 19.36
CA GLU A 128 16.21 10.14 19.63
C GLU A 128 14.82 10.29 20.23
N GLY A 129 14.04 9.20 20.32
CA GLY A 129 12.71 9.25 20.89
C GLY A 129 11.81 8.15 20.40
N GLU A 130 10.66 8.04 21.05
CA GLU A 130 9.66 7.01 20.70
C GLU A 130 8.85 7.36 19.46
N PHE A 131 8.76 8.64 19.11
CA PHE A 131 7.96 9.12 17.99
C PHE A 131 8.75 10.11 17.14
N THR A 132 8.51 10.07 15.83
CA THR A 132 9.04 11.08 14.91
C THR A 132 7.88 11.65 14.10
N VAL A 133 7.99 12.92 13.73
CA VAL A 133 6.98 13.62 12.91
C VAL A 133 7.68 14.24 11.73
N GLY A 134 7.06 14.13 10.56
CA GLY A 134 7.55 14.80 9.36
C GLY A 134 8.76 14.14 8.73
N ALA A 135 8.82 12.82 8.74
CA ALA A 135 9.90 12.08 8.10
C ALA A 135 9.82 12.18 6.57
N SER A 136 10.96 12.10 5.93
CA SER A 136 11.04 11.91 4.49
C SER A 136 11.04 10.42 4.16
N SER A 137 10.63 10.09 2.95
CA SER A 137 10.65 8.69 2.49
C SER A 137 11.16 8.61 1.06
N ASN A 138 11.67 7.45 0.71
CA ASN A 138 12.04 7.17 -0.67
C ASN A 138 10.80 6.84 -1.48
N GLY A 139 10.80 7.26 -2.75
CA GLY A 139 9.81 6.79 -3.71
C GLY A 139 10.32 5.55 -4.42
N PHE A 140 9.44 4.85 -5.14
CA PHE A 140 9.86 3.70 -5.93
C PHE A 140 9.04 3.60 -7.21
N VAL A 141 9.58 2.85 -8.16
CA VAL A 141 8.88 2.48 -9.39
C VAL A 141 8.95 0.96 -9.52
N GLY A 142 7.79 0.32 -9.47
CA GLY A 142 7.71 -1.12 -9.68
C GLY A 142 7.67 -1.46 -11.16
N LYS A 143 8.43 -2.48 -11.58
CA LYS A 143 8.45 -2.95 -12.96
C LYS A 143 8.31 -4.47 -13.00
N LEU A 144 7.49 -4.96 -13.90
CA LEU A 144 7.44 -6.39 -14.23
C LEU A 144 8.09 -6.56 -15.60
N ILE A 145 9.13 -7.38 -15.66
CA ILE A 145 9.88 -7.59 -16.88
C ILE A 145 9.77 -9.07 -17.25
N GLU A 146 9.28 -9.34 -18.44
CA GLU A 146 9.15 -10.70 -18.95
C GLU A 146 10.13 -10.94 -20.08
N TYR A 147 10.83 -12.07 -20.03
CA TYR A 147 11.75 -12.48 -21.07
C TYR A 147 11.19 -13.74 -21.75
N HIS A 148 11.02 -13.68 -23.05
CA HIS A 148 10.46 -14.78 -23.82
C HIS A 148 11.55 -15.55 -24.55
N GLY A 149 11.56 -16.86 -24.35
CA GLY A 149 12.49 -17.75 -25.01
C GLY A 149 11.78 -18.70 -25.97
N ARG A 150 12.57 -19.55 -26.62
CA ARG A 150 12.05 -20.57 -27.48
C ARG A 150 12.85 -21.87 -27.24
N ALA A 151 12.13 -22.93 -26.88
CA ALA A 151 12.78 -24.20 -26.63
C ALA A 151 13.28 -24.84 -27.93
N ALA A 152 14.41 -25.53 -27.85
CA ALA A 152 14.96 -26.27 -28.95
C ALA A 152 15.75 -27.48 -28.38
N HIS A 153 15.93 -28.51 -29.21
CA HIS A 153 16.69 -29.68 -28.80
C HIS A 153 18.16 -29.33 -28.72
N ALA A 154 18.75 -29.50 -27.55
CA ALA A 154 20.10 -29.01 -27.23
C ALA A 154 21.19 -29.61 -28.15
N ALA A 155 21.04 -30.89 -28.54
CA ALA A 155 22.02 -31.57 -29.38
C ALA A 155 21.67 -31.50 -30.86
N GLY A 156 20.35 -31.51 -31.19
CA GLY A 156 19.90 -31.61 -32.57
C GLY A 156 19.61 -30.32 -33.28
N ALA A 157 19.34 -29.25 -32.53
CA ALA A 157 18.97 -27.95 -33.11
C ALA A 157 19.28 -26.78 -32.14
N PRO A 158 20.52 -26.69 -31.63
CA PRO A 158 20.84 -25.65 -30.64
C PRO A 158 20.73 -24.22 -31.22
N ASP A 159 20.90 -24.09 -32.52
CA ASP A 159 20.80 -22.81 -33.25
C ASP A 159 19.36 -22.26 -33.28
N ARG A 160 18.37 -23.12 -33.02
CA ARG A 160 16.97 -22.72 -33.08
C ARG A 160 16.41 -22.27 -31.75
N GLY A 161 17.17 -22.46 -30.67
CA GLY A 161 16.74 -22.03 -29.34
C GLY A 161 16.96 -20.56 -29.09
N ILE A 162 16.13 -19.99 -28.20
CA ILE A 162 16.33 -18.65 -27.66
C ILE A 162 16.35 -18.76 -26.14
N ASN A 163 17.49 -18.47 -25.54
CA ASN A 163 17.63 -18.60 -24.09
C ASN A 163 17.24 -17.29 -23.42
N ALA A 164 16.04 -17.25 -22.83
CA ALA A 164 15.53 -16.05 -22.15
C ALA A 164 16.40 -15.65 -20.95
N LEU A 165 17.08 -16.61 -20.33
CA LEU A 165 17.97 -16.29 -19.20
C LEU A 165 19.14 -15.39 -19.62
N ASN A 166 19.65 -15.59 -20.82
CA ASN A 166 20.72 -14.71 -21.34
C ASN A 166 20.27 -13.26 -21.38
N ALA A 167 19.04 -13.02 -21.81
CA ALA A 167 18.47 -11.66 -21.82
C ALA A 167 18.29 -11.12 -20.39
N ALA A 168 17.81 -11.97 -19.50
CA ALA A 168 17.60 -11.59 -18.09
C ALA A 168 18.92 -11.21 -17.41
N MET A 169 19.95 -11.97 -17.70
CA MET A 169 21.29 -11.66 -17.15
C MET A 169 21.85 -10.33 -17.64
N UNK A 170 21.59 -10.11 -18.72
CA UNK A 170 22.02 -8.87 -19.29
C UNK A 170 21.29 -7.69 -18.71
N UNK A 171 20.15 -7.92 -18.33
CA UNK A 171 19.38 -6.86 -17.77
C UNK A 171 19.75 -6.59 -16.35
N UNK A 172 20.14 -7.45 -15.77
CA UNK A 172 20.62 -7.34 -14.43
C UNK A 172 21.91 -6.64 -14.30
N UNK A 173 22.45 -6.74 -15.21
CA UNK A 173 23.73 -6.05 -15.27
C UNK A 173 23.63 -4.58 -15.43
N TRP A 174 22.53 -4.07 -15.83
CA TRP A 174 22.32 -2.65 -16.07
C TRP A 174 21.39 -2.01 -15.02
N GLY A 175 20.96 -2.75 -14.03
CA GLY A 175 20.02 -2.29 -13.01
C GLY A 175 20.63 -1.53 -11.83
#